data_51a97bd79c7a6273e7d9a502e49f7528
#
_entry.id   51a97bd79c7a6273e7d9a502e49f7528
#
_cell.length_a   1.000
_cell.length_b   1.000
_cell.length_c   1.000
_cell.angle_alpha   90.00
_cell.angle_beta   90.00
_cell.angle_gamma   90.00
#
_symmetry.space_group_name_H-M   'P 1'
#
loop_
_entity.id
_entity.type
_entity.pdbx_description
1 polymer ?
#
loop_
_entity_poly.entity_id
_entity_poly.type
_entity_poly.pdbx_seq_one_letter_code
_entity_poly.pdbx_strand_id
1 'polypeptide(L)'
;MEKNKDTLGLHTFMQDRKTLFCYSGPLTEDLLTTISNPVRHQLSDDETKETVAKRVFGVFIEQAQNIIRYSTQKTKSTGDSIGTIAISVADDGFLIEAVNKIDESKKDVLEATLVELSVADQKALRQMYKKRLRD
;
A
#
# COMPACT_ATOMS: atom_id res chain seq x y z
N MET A 1 -16.53 7.30 -23.42
CA MET A 1 -15.26 7.58 -24.04
C MET A 1 -14.25 8.09 -23.07
N GLU A 2 -14.57 9.15 -22.36
CA GLU A 2 -13.64 9.67 -21.38
C GLU A 2 -13.34 8.69 -20.28
N LYS A 3 -14.34 7.91 -19.88
CA LYS A 3 -14.15 6.90 -18.86
C LYS A 3 -13.11 5.86 -19.29
N ASN A 4 -13.10 5.49 -20.57
CA ASN A 4 -12.14 4.53 -21.08
C ASN A 4 -10.72 5.11 -21.07
N LYS A 5 -10.61 6.40 -21.37
CA LYS A 5 -9.30 7.06 -21.32
C LYS A 5 -8.78 7.13 -19.90
N ASP A 6 -9.65 7.42 -18.94
CA ASP A 6 -9.24 7.50 -17.55
C ASP A 6 -8.78 6.15 -17.03
N THR A 7 -9.49 5.09 -17.39
CA THR A 7 -9.11 3.74 -16.97
C THR A 7 -7.80 3.32 -17.61
N LEU A 8 -7.62 3.64 -18.88
CA LEU A 8 -6.38 3.32 -19.57
C LEU A 8 -5.21 4.09 -18.95
N GLY A 9 -5.43 5.35 -18.61
CA GLY A 9 -4.41 6.16 -17.95
C GLY A 9 -4.00 5.57 -16.62
N LEU A 10 -4.97 5.13 -15.83
CA LEU A 10 -4.70 4.49 -14.56
C LEU A 10 -3.89 3.21 -14.75
N HIS A 11 -4.28 2.39 -15.70
CA HIS A 11 -3.58 1.15 -15.99
C HIS A 11 -2.11 1.41 -16.35
N THR A 12 -1.90 2.36 -17.26
CA THR A 12 -0.55 2.71 -17.70
C THR A 12 0.27 3.26 -16.54
N PHE A 13 -0.33 4.11 -15.73
CA PHE A 13 0.33 4.69 -14.57
C PHE A 13 0.80 3.59 -13.61
N MET A 14 -0.06 2.63 -13.34
CA MET A 14 0.28 1.55 -12.43
C MET A 14 1.35 0.63 -13.01
N GLN A 15 1.29 0.36 -14.31
CA GLN A 15 2.32 -0.45 -14.95
C GLN A 15 3.68 0.23 -14.92
N ASP A 16 3.70 1.52 -15.19
CA ASP A 16 4.95 2.28 -15.17
C ASP A 16 5.58 2.29 -13.78
N ARG A 17 4.75 2.29 -12.76
CA ARG A 17 5.21 2.24 -11.38
C ARG A 17 5.52 0.82 -10.91
N LYS A 18 5.26 -0.17 -11.75
CA LYS A 18 5.42 -1.58 -11.39
C LYS A 18 4.60 -1.93 -10.16
N THR A 19 3.35 -1.48 -10.16
CA THR A 19 2.44 -1.74 -9.07
C THR A 19 2.00 -3.20 -9.08
N LEU A 20 2.20 -3.88 -7.97
CA LEU A 20 1.76 -5.27 -7.81
C LEU A 20 0.35 -5.35 -7.25
N PHE A 21 0.00 -4.41 -6.41
CA PHE A 21 -1.28 -4.41 -5.74
C PHE A 21 -1.66 -2.99 -5.36
N CYS A 22 -2.93 -2.67 -5.51
CA CYS A 22 -3.45 -1.37 -5.08
C CYS A 22 -4.90 -1.53 -4.67
N TYR A 23 -5.24 -0.97 -3.54
CA TYR A 23 -6.62 -0.92 -3.07
C TYR A 23 -6.95 0.49 -2.64
N SER A 24 -8.13 0.96 -3.01
CA SER A 24 -8.61 2.27 -2.57
C SER A 24 -10.08 2.14 -2.22
N GLY A 25 -10.45 2.59 -1.05
CA GLY A 25 -11.83 2.52 -0.60
C GLY A 25 -11.93 2.17 0.87
N PRO A 26 -13.12 1.70 1.30
CA PRO A 26 -13.32 1.29 2.69
C PRO A 26 -12.50 0.06 3.02
N LEU A 27 -11.81 0.10 4.15
CA LEU A 27 -10.92 -0.97 4.57
C LEU A 27 -11.34 -1.44 5.95
N THR A 28 -11.57 -2.74 6.07
CA THR A 28 -11.97 -3.37 7.33
C THR A 28 -11.03 -4.52 7.62
N GLU A 29 -11.06 -5.01 8.86
CA GLU A 29 -10.26 -6.18 9.22
C GLU A 29 -10.67 -7.40 8.41
N ASP A 30 -11.97 -7.54 8.14
CA ASP A 30 -12.45 -8.66 7.34
C ASP A 30 -11.91 -8.60 5.92
N LEU A 31 -11.96 -7.42 5.32
CA LEU A 31 -11.43 -7.25 3.96
C LEU A 31 -9.94 -7.50 3.96
N LEU A 32 -9.24 -6.98 4.96
CA LEU A 32 -7.79 -7.16 5.07
C LEU A 32 -7.44 -8.65 5.12
N THR A 33 -8.19 -9.41 5.89
CA THR A 33 -8.00 -10.86 5.95
C THR A 33 -8.20 -11.49 4.57
N THR A 34 -9.23 -11.05 3.86
CA THR A 34 -9.54 -11.60 2.54
C THR A 34 -8.44 -11.32 1.53
N ILE A 35 -7.88 -10.11 1.51
CA ILE A 35 -6.88 -9.75 0.52
C ILE A 35 -5.47 -10.20 0.90
N SER A 36 -5.29 -10.68 2.13
CA SER A 36 -3.96 -11.07 2.60
C SER A 36 -3.33 -12.18 1.75
N ASN A 37 -4.09 -13.23 1.43
CA ASN A 37 -3.55 -14.32 0.64
C ASN A 37 -3.16 -13.90 -0.77
N PRO A 38 -3.99 -13.19 -1.52
CA PRO A 38 -3.58 -12.69 -2.83
C PRO A 38 -2.33 -11.83 -2.77
N VAL A 39 -2.23 -10.95 -1.78
CA VAL A 39 -1.07 -10.08 -1.66
C VAL A 39 0.18 -10.90 -1.34
N ARG A 40 0.05 -11.83 -0.40
CA ARG A 40 1.18 -12.70 -0.06
C ARG A 40 1.64 -13.50 -1.27
N HIS A 41 0.69 -13.97 -2.06
CA HIS A 41 0.98 -14.75 -3.26
C HIS A 41 1.76 -13.92 -4.28
N GLN A 42 1.32 -12.68 -4.49
CA GLN A 42 2.02 -11.77 -5.39
C GLN A 42 3.46 -11.54 -4.96
N LEU A 43 3.67 -11.39 -3.67
CA LEU A 43 5.02 -11.15 -3.15
C LEU A 43 5.91 -12.37 -3.26
N SER A 44 5.33 -13.57 -3.23
CA SER A 44 6.11 -14.81 -3.24
C SER A 44 6.40 -15.31 -4.64
N ASP A 45 5.64 -14.86 -5.63
CA ASP A 45 5.72 -15.41 -6.98
C ASP A 45 6.94 -14.99 -7.76
N ASP A 46 7.63 -13.98 -7.33
CA ASP A 46 8.64 -13.35 -8.16
C ASP A 46 10.00 -13.51 -7.53
N GLU A 47 10.60 -14.68 -7.64
CA GLU A 47 11.97 -14.92 -7.16
C GLU A 47 12.31 -14.19 -5.85
N THR A 48 11.30 -13.61 -5.22
CA THR A 48 11.49 -12.92 -3.96
C THR A 48 11.68 -13.97 -2.89
N LYS A 49 12.72 -13.80 -2.10
CA LYS A 49 12.96 -14.74 -1.04
C LYS A 49 11.83 -14.68 -0.02
N GLU A 50 11.52 -15.83 0.55
CA GLU A 50 10.43 -15.92 1.48
C GLU A 50 10.58 -14.97 2.66
N THR A 51 11.79 -14.77 3.14
CA THR A 51 12.05 -13.86 4.25
C THR A 51 11.69 -12.44 3.88
N VAL A 52 12.04 -12.02 2.66
CA VAL A 52 11.73 -10.68 2.17
C VAL A 52 10.23 -10.53 2.04
N ALA A 53 9.58 -11.51 1.42
CA ALA A 53 8.15 -11.47 1.21
C ALA A 53 7.41 -11.31 2.53
N LYS A 54 7.83 -12.03 3.54
CA LYS A 54 7.21 -11.94 4.86
C LYS A 54 7.34 -10.55 5.47
N ARG A 55 8.50 -9.95 5.31
CA ARG A 55 8.72 -8.61 5.87
C ARG A 55 7.91 -7.56 5.15
N VAL A 56 7.89 -7.62 3.82
CA VAL A 56 7.09 -6.70 3.04
C VAL A 56 5.63 -6.85 3.39
N PHE A 57 5.17 -8.10 3.50
CA PHE A 57 3.80 -8.36 3.88
C PHE A 57 3.48 -7.81 5.27
N GLY A 58 4.40 -7.96 6.21
CA GLY A 58 4.21 -7.41 7.56
C GLY A 58 4.04 -5.90 7.56
N VAL A 59 4.85 -5.21 6.76
CA VAL A 59 4.73 -3.75 6.65
C VAL A 59 3.39 -3.40 6.01
N PHE A 60 2.98 -4.15 4.99
CA PHE A 60 1.70 -3.93 4.34
C PHE A 60 0.55 -4.03 5.35
N ILE A 61 0.56 -5.08 6.17
CA ILE A 61 -0.48 -5.27 7.18
C ILE A 61 -0.49 -4.12 8.18
N GLU A 62 0.70 -3.71 8.61
CA GLU A 62 0.80 -2.62 9.57
C GLU A 62 0.23 -1.31 9.00
N GLN A 63 0.55 -1.01 7.76
CA GLN A 63 0.05 0.19 7.11
C GLN A 63 -1.48 0.12 6.93
N ALA A 64 -1.98 -1.04 6.54
CA ALA A 64 -3.43 -1.23 6.38
C ALA A 64 -4.14 -1.04 7.72
N GLN A 65 -3.59 -1.58 8.79
CA GLN A 65 -4.18 -1.42 10.11
C GLN A 65 -4.15 0.03 10.57
N ASN A 66 -3.13 0.77 10.17
CA ASN A 66 -3.08 2.19 10.49
C ASN A 66 -4.22 2.95 9.79
N ILE A 67 -4.54 2.58 8.55
CA ILE A 67 -5.69 3.18 7.87
C ILE A 67 -6.96 2.87 8.65
N ILE A 68 -7.15 1.62 9.04
CA ILE A 68 -8.35 1.20 9.77
C ILE A 68 -8.50 1.97 11.07
N ARG A 69 -7.40 2.16 11.80
CA ARG A 69 -7.44 2.81 13.09
C ARG A 69 -7.54 4.33 13.05
N TYR A 70 -6.84 4.94 12.10
CA TYR A 70 -6.59 6.38 12.20
C TYR A 70 -7.22 7.22 11.11
N SER A 71 -7.74 6.62 10.04
CA SER A 71 -8.38 7.41 9.00
C SER A 71 -9.63 8.09 9.55
N THR A 72 -9.74 9.39 9.28
CA THR A 72 -10.93 10.14 9.67
C THR A 72 -11.98 10.15 8.57
N GLN A 73 -11.62 9.72 7.37
CA GLN A 73 -12.58 9.60 6.29
C GLN A 73 -13.29 8.25 6.42
N LYS A 74 -14.60 8.30 6.57
CA LYS A 74 -15.39 7.11 6.84
C LYS A 74 -16.57 7.00 5.89
N THR A 75 -17.02 5.78 5.65
CA THR A 75 -18.24 5.59 4.87
C THR A 75 -19.43 6.05 5.71
N LYS A 76 -20.42 6.62 5.05
CA LYS A 76 -21.59 7.12 5.75
C LYS A 76 -22.48 5.99 6.28
N SER A 77 -22.50 4.89 5.57
CA SER A 77 -23.41 3.79 5.92
C SER A 77 -22.88 2.90 7.02
N THR A 78 -21.58 2.60 7.01
CA THR A 78 -21.02 1.62 7.93
C THR A 78 -20.00 2.21 8.89
N GLY A 79 -19.50 3.40 8.62
CA GLY A 79 -18.48 3.99 9.45
C GLY A 79 -17.10 3.39 9.22
N ASP A 80 -16.92 2.64 8.13
CA ASP A 80 -15.63 2.02 7.84
C ASP A 80 -14.61 3.06 7.37
N SER A 81 -13.37 2.86 7.76
CA SER A 81 -12.28 3.76 7.39
C SER A 81 -11.94 3.64 5.92
N ILE A 82 -11.71 4.78 5.28
CA ILE A 82 -11.37 4.84 3.87
C ILE A 82 -9.91 5.23 3.71
N GLY A 83 -9.23 4.54 2.82
CA GLY A 83 -7.85 4.87 2.51
C GLY A 83 -7.39 4.18 1.25
N THR A 84 -6.15 4.42 0.89
CA THR A 84 -5.54 3.81 -0.28
C THR A 84 -4.22 3.19 0.13
N ILE A 85 -3.96 1.99 -0.36
CA ILE A 85 -2.69 1.32 -0.07
C ILE A 85 -2.22 0.63 -1.33
N ALA A 86 -0.91 0.71 -1.58
CA ALA A 86 -0.33 0.14 -2.79
C ALA A 86 1.04 -0.45 -2.50
N ILE A 87 1.37 -1.49 -3.27
CA ILE A 87 2.69 -2.10 -3.24
C ILE A 87 3.25 -2.06 -4.65
N SER A 88 4.44 -1.52 -4.79
CA SER A 88 5.12 -1.43 -6.09
C SER A 88 6.53 -1.99 -5.96
N VAL A 89 7.09 -2.43 -7.08
CA VAL A 89 8.47 -2.90 -7.11
C VAL A 89 9.38 -1.68 -7.25
N ALA A 90 10.37 -1.60 -6.39
CA ALA A 90 11.41 -0.58 -6.46
C ALA A 90 12.71 -1.24 -6.90
N ASP A 91 13.76 -0.44 -7.14
CA ASP A 91 15.00 -0.96 -7.69
C ASP A 91 15.60 -2.09 -6.84
N ASP A 92 15.65 -1.91 -5.53
CA ASP A 92 16.25 -2.90 -4.66
C ASP A 92 15.27 -3.42 -3.62
N GLY A 93 13.97 -3.37 -3.92
CA GLY A 93 13.00 -3.81 -2.95
C GLY A 93 11.59 -3.48 -3.35
N PHE A 94 10.80 -3.09 -2.38
CA PHE A 94 9.40 -2.79 -2.59
C PHE A 94 9.05 -1.45 -1.96
N LEU A 95 8.15 -0.74 -2.61
CA LEU A 95 7.61 0.51 -2.08
C LEU A 95 6.19 0.25 -1.63
N ILE A 96 5.93 0.50 -0.36
CA ILE A 96 4.57 0.37 0.18
C ILE A 96 4.11 1.77 0.52
N GLU A 97 2.99 2.16 -0.07
CA GLU A 97 2.44 3.49 0.12
C GLU A 97 1.04 3.40 0.69
N ALA A 98 0.74 4.27 1.64
CA ALA A 98 -0.58 4.35 2.22
C ALA A 98 -0.99 5.81 2.30
N VAL A 99 -2.25 6.06 1.97
CA VAL A 99 -2.82 7.41 2.01
C VAL A 99 -4.12 7.36 2.76
N ASN A 100 -4.27 8.24 3.73
CA ASN A 100 -5.52 8.38 4.44
C ASN A 100 -5.63 9.79 4.99
N LYS A 101 -6.85 10.20 5.26
CA LYS A 101 -7.09 11.49 5.91
C LYS A 101 -7.04 11.33 7.40
N ILE A 102 -6.33 12.22 8.05
CA ILE A 102 -6.23 12.20 9.51
C ILE A 102 -7.01 13.33 10.17
N ASP A 103 -7.53 14.25 9.36
CA ASP A 103 -8.26 15.39 9.87
C ASP A 103 -9.27 15.83 8.82
N GLU A 104 -10.53 15.90 9.22
CA GLU A 104 -11.59 16.31 8.30
C GLU A 104 -11.42 17.71 7.79
N SER A 105 -10.61 18.50 8.47
CA SER A 105 -10.48 19.90 8.07
C SER A 105 -9.72 20.08 6.78
N LYS A 106 -8.95 19.07 6.30
CA LYS A 106 -8.40 19.22 4.96
C LYS A 106 -7.06 18.60 4.71
N LYS A 107 -6.45 18.04 5.71
CA LYS A 107 -5.09 17.54 5.50
C LYS A 107 -5.12 16.07 5.18
N ASP A 108 -4.44 15.74 4.12
CA ASP A 108 -4.22 14.35 3.75
C ASP A 108 -2.82 13.97 4.18
N VAL A 109 -2.68 12.77 4.66
CA VAL A 109 -1.37 12.24 5.01
C VAL A 109 -1.03 11.16 4.00
N LEU A 110 0.09 11.36 3.33
CA LEU A 110 0.68 10.34 2.48
C LEU A 110 1.82 9.72 3.28
N GLU A 111 1.68 8.45 3.57
CA GLU A 111 2.77 7.71 4.19
C GLU A 111 3.31 6.73 3.17
N ALA A 112 4.60 6.80 2.94
CA ALA A 112 5.26 5.88 2.05
C ALA A 112 6.40 5.21 2.80
N THR A 113 6.41 3.89 2.74
CA THR A 113 7.44 3.10 3.36
C THR A 113 8.18 2.34 2.27
N LEU A 114 9.46 2.60 2.15
CA LEU A 114 10.30 1.88 1.22
C LEU A 114 11.00 0.78 1.98
N VAL A 115 10.74 -0.45 1.59
CA VAL A 115 11.40 -1.60 2.17
C VAL A 115 12.43 -2.07 1.17
N GLU A 116 13.70 -1.87 1.50
CA GLU A 116 14.80 -2.25 0.63
C GLU A 116 15.56 -3.42 1.23
N LEU A 117 16.02 -4.31 0.35
CA LEU A 117 16.88 -5.40 0.76
C LEU A 117 18.14 -5.35 -0.06
N SER A 118 19.26 -5.33 0.64
CA SER A 118 20.53 -5.46 -0.03
C SER A 118 20.68 -6.89 -0.52
N VAL A 119 21.06 -7.04 -1.77
CA VAL A 119 21.31 -8.37 -2.32
C VAL A 119 22.47 -9.03 -1.60
N ALA A 120 23.42 -8.24 -1.15
CA ALA A 120 24.61 -8.76 -0.50
C ALA A 120 24.37 -9.09 0.97
N ASP A 121 23.45 -8.39 1.61
CA ASP A 121 23.17 -8.60 3.02
C ASP A 121 21.67 -8.70 3.23
N GLN A 122 21.20 -9.92 3.22
CA GLN A 122 19.78 -10.18 3.34
C GLN A 122 19.22 -9.87 4.70
N LYS A 123 20.09 -9.61 5.66
CA LYS A 123 19.62 -9.20 6.98
C LYS A 123 19.40 -7.70 7.05
N ALA A 124 19.94 -6.97 6.11
CA ALA A 124 19.85 -5.51 6.12
C ALA A 124 18.55 -5.09 5.43
N LEU A 125 17.48 -5.19 6.15
CA LEU A 125 16.22 -4.64 5.67
C LEU A 125 16.20 -3.18 6.08
N ARG A 126 16.29 -2.32 5.09
CA ARG A 126 16.18 -0.89 5.36
C ARG A 126 14.77 -0.46 5.11
N GLN A 127 14.24 0.24 6.09
CA GLN A 127 12.89 0.75 6.03
C GLN A 127 12.96 2.27 6.09
N MET A 128 12.58 2.90 5.01
CA MET A 128 12.55 4.34 4.95
C MET A 128 11.12 4.81 5.01
N TYR A 129 10.89 5.72 5.92
CA TYR A 129 9.57 6.26 6.18
C TYR A 129 9.49 7.65 5.60
N LYS A 130 8.52 7.86 4.75
CA LYS A 130 8.19 9.20 4.29
C LYS A 130 6.79 9.54 4.71
N LYS A 131 6.67 10.68 5.34
CA LYS A 131 5.38 11.18 5.72
C LYS A 131 5.22 12.56 5.12
N ARG A 132 4.16 12.76 4.38
CA ARG A 132 3.90 14.02 3.73
C ARG A 132 2.49 14.48 4.08
N LEU A 133 2.43 15.70 4.53
CA LEU A 133 1.15 16.35 4.81
C LEU A 133 0.79 17.25 3.64
N ARG A 134 -0.44 17.15 3.18
CA ARG A 134 -0.95 18.02 2.13
C ARG A 134 -2.16 18.75 2.62
N ASP A 135 -2.21 20.02 2.29
CA ASP A 135 -3.35 20.86 2.63
C ASP A 135 -4.49 20.73 1.65
#